data_79e43733972c32899b4c978e1c595b98
#
_entry.id   79e43733972c32899b4c978e1c595b98
#
_cell.length_a   1.000
_cell.length_b   1.000
_cell.length_c   1.000
_cell.angle_alpha   90.00
_cell.angle_beta   90.00
_cell.angle_gamma   90.00
#
_symmetry.space_group_name_H-M   'P 1'
#
loop_
_entity.id
_entity.type
_entity.pdbx_description
1 polymer ?
#
loop_
_entity_poly.entity_id
_entity_poly.type
_entity_poly.pdbx_seq_one_letter_code
_entity_poly.pdbx_strand_id
1 'polypeptide(L)'
;MDNVKEKEKVILRAAKERFAHYGFSKVTMDEIAADVDMGKASLYYYFPAKEDLFRAVISQEQNQFIGAIEDILTKNISVSKKLVQYVEKRVDFFQDLLNLGTLNVHSYFDTKSIYKSLFENFHTQELKLMESLIKEGKKKGEFKKYLSDGAPQLILHILQGLRVRILTQLKGRSNDSKYVDQLKKEMSLFIKLILEGIKA
;
A
#
# COMPACT_ATOMS: atom_id res chain seq x y z
N MET A 1 24.33 8.01 15.16
CA MET A 1 23.24 7.18 14.60
C MET A 1 22.07 8.01 14.07
N ASP A 2 21.66 9.10 14.71
CA ASP A 2 20.51 9.91 14.26
C ASP A 2 20.73 10.63 12.91
N ASN A 3 21.96 11.10 12.63
CA ASN A 3 22.26 11.80 11.38
C ASN A 3 22.18 10.89 10.12
N VAL A 4 22.50 9.59 10.25
CA VAL A 4 22.41 8.62 9.14
C VAL A 4 20.96 8.36 8.79
N LYS A 5 20.12 8.09 9.80
CA LYS A 5 18.67 7.86 9.60
C LYS A 5 17.95 9.09 9.03
N GLU A 6 18.37 10.30 9.43
CA GLU A 6 17.75 11.51 8.91
C GLU A 6 18.12 11.75 7.45
N LYS A 7 19.38 11.50 7.07
CA LYS A 7 19.79 11.55 5.65
C LYS A 7 19.07 10.50 4.80
N GLU A 8 18.91 9.28 5.31
CA GLU A 8 18.17 8.22 4.64
C GLU A 8 16.72 8.64 4.36
N LYS A 9 16.04 9.26 5.32
CA LYS A 9 14.68 9.80 5.12
C LYS A 9 14.62 10.88 4.04
N VAL A 10 15.62 11.77 4.00
CA VAL A 10 15.70 12.82 2.95
C VAL A 10 15.85 12.18 1.57
N ILE A 11 16.74 11.18 1.44
CA ILE A 11 16.95 10.44 0.20
C ILE A 11 15.65 9.74 -0.23
N LEU A 12 15.00 9.03 0.69
CA LEU A 12 13.75 8.30 0.39
C LEU A 12 12.64 9.23 -0.09
N ARG A 13 12.51 10.41 0.52
CA ARG A 13 11.53 11.42 0.10
C ARG A 13 11.80 11.93 -1.32
N ALA A 14 13.03 12.34 -1.61
CA ALA A 14 13.41 12.80 -2.95
C ALA A 14 13.23 11.70 -4.00
N ALA A 15 13.64 10.47 -3.68
CA ALA A 15 13.43 9.32 -4.55
C ALA A 15 11.94 9.04 -4.81
N LYS A 16 11.09 9.11 -3.77
CA LYS A 16 9.64 8.98 -3.90
C LYS A 16 9.07 10.00 -4.87
N GLU A 17 9.42 11.28 -4.71
CA GLU A 17 8.94 12.36 -5.57
C GLU A 17 9.37 12.15 -7.04
N ARG A 18 10.63 11.80 -7.27
CA ARG A 18 11.12 11.52 -8.63
C ARG A 18 10.45 10.31 -9.26
N PHE A 19 10.35 9.19 -8.54
CA PHE A 19 9.69 8.00 -9.05
C PHE A 19 8.21 8.26 -9.36
N ALA A 20 7.53 9.05 -8.53
CA ALA A 20 6.14 9.44 -8.76
C ALA A 20 5.97 10.28 -10.03
N HIS A 21 6.90 11.18 -10.30
CA HIS A 21 6.79 12.11 -11.42
C HIS A 21 7.25 11.51 -12.76
N TYR A 22 8.38 10.80 -12.76
CA TYR A 22 9.03 10.33 -13.99
C TYR A 22 8.93 8.80 -14.21
N GLY A 23 8.55 8.04 -13.20
CA GLY A 23 8.52 6.58 -13.19
C GLY A 23 9.92 5.96 -12.98
N PHE A 24 9.94 4.73 -12.45
CA PHE A 24 11.17 4.02 -12.08
C PHE A 24 12.21 3.94 -13.21
N SER A 25 11.76 3.61 -14.44
CA SER A 25 12.68 3.37 -15.56
C SER A 25 13.45 4.61 -15.99
N LYS A 26 12.87 5.80 -15.89
CA LYS A 26 13.46 7.07 -16.36
C LYS A 26 14.36 7.75 -15.33
N VAL A 27 14.16 7.46 -14.04
CA VAL A 27 14.92 8.08 -12.95
C VAL A 27 16.31 7.46 -12.83
N THR A 28 17.32 8.30 -12.62
CA THR A 28 18.71 7.89 -12.36
C THR A 28 19.13 8.19 -10.93
N MET A 29 20.12 7.46 -10.41
CA MET A 29 20.70 7.72 -9.08
C MET A 29 21.36 9.10 -9.01
N ASP A 30 21.95 9.55 -10.10
CA ASP A 30 22.65 10.85 -10.18
C ASP A 30 21.68 12.02 -10.01
N GLU A 31 20.49 11.93 -10.60
CA GLU A 31 19.43 12.93 -10.41
C GLU A 31 18.90 12.97 -8.98
N ILE A 32 18.76 11.80 -8.35
CA ILE A 32 18.33 11.74 -6.94
C ILE A 32 19.41 12.32 -6.03
N ALA A 33 20.70 12.03 -6.30
CA ALA A 33 21.81 12.60 -5.55
C ALA A 33 21.84 14.12 -5.63
N ALA A 34 21.60 14.67 -6.84
CA ALA A 34 21.52 16.12 -7.05
C ALA A 34 20.36 16.76 -6.28
N ASP A 35 19.19 16.12 -6.20
CA ASP A 35 18.02 16.65 -5.45
C ASP A 35 18.24 16.76 -3.95
N VAL A 36 19.19 16.00 -3.41
CA VAL A 36 19.50 16.00 -1.96
C VAL A 36 20.86 16.61 -1.66
N ASP A 37 21.45 17.33 -2.60
CA ASP A 37 22.77 17.97 -2.51
C ASP A 37 23.87 16.99 -2.05
N MET A 38 23.84 15.77 -2.56
CA MET A 38 24.80 14.71 -2.24
C MET A 38 25.65 14.35 -3.47
N GLY A 39 26.92 14.03 -3.23
CA GLY A 39 27.75 13.39 -4.24
C GLY A 39 27.24 11.97 -4.56
N LYS A 40 27.39 11.55 -5.82
CA LYS A 40 27.00 10.21 -6.31
C LYS A 40 27.51 9.07 -5.39
N ALA A 41 28.81 9.09 -5.04
CA ALA A 41 29.40 8.09 -4.15
C ALA A 41 28.72 8.01 -2.78
N SER A 42 28.29 9.17 -2.25
CA SER A 42 27.57 9.21 -0.98
C SER A 42 26.20 8.57 -1.07
N LEU A 43 25.46 8.78 -2.16
CA LEU A 43 24.15 8.13 -2.36
C LEU A 43 24.31 6.61 -2.48
N TYR A 44 25.31 6.13 -3.24
CA TYR A 44 25.59 4.70 -3.39
C TYR A 44 26.04 4.02 -2.09
N TYR A 45 26.58 4.79 -1.14
CA TYR A 45 26.86 4.28 0.22
C TYR A 45 25.58 3.91 0.97
N TYR A 46 24.48 4.69 0.79
CA TYR A 46 23.19 4.39 1.41
C TYR A 46 22.41 3.33 0.64
N PHE A 47 22.41 3.42 -0.67
CA PHE A 47 21.64 2.54 -1.56
C PHE A 47 22.52 2.08 -2.71
N PRO A 48 23.05 0.85 -2.66
CA PRO A 48 23.99 0.33 -3.66
C PRO A 48 23.44 0.26 -5.08
N ALA A 49 22.10 0.16 -5.23
CA ALA A 49 21.42 0.13 -6.52
C ALA A 49 20.12 0.94 -6.48
N LYS A 50 19.65 1.37 -7.65
CA LYS A 50 18.36 2.04 -7.81
C LYS A 50 17.19 1.17 -7.34
N GLU A 51 17.30 -0.12 -7.56
CA GLU A 51 16.35 -1.14 -7.12
C GLU A 51 16.24 -1.20 -5.59
N ASP A 52 17.36 -1.07 -4.87
CA ASP A 52 17.38 -1.07 -3.41
C ASP A 52 16.73 0.19 -2.84
N LEU A 53 17.02 1.35 -3.45
CA LEU A 53 16.38 2.61 -3.09
C LEU A 53 14.88 2.54 -3.36
N PHE A 54 14.47 2.00 -4.48
CA PHE A 54 13.07 1.84 -4.83
C PHE A 54 12.34 0.86 -3.88
N ARG A 55 12.97 -0.27 -3.51
CA ARG A 55 12.45 -1.18 -2.49
C ARG A 55 12.23 -0.47 -1.16
N ALA A 56 13.20 0.35 -0.74
CA ALA A 56 13.12 1.08 0.50
C ALA A 56 11.96 2.10 0.49
N VAL A 57 11.74 2.80 -0.64
CA VAL A 57 10.58 3.69 -0.82
C VAL A 57 9.27 2.91 -0.67
N ILE A 58 9.11 1.78 -1.38
CA ILE A 58 7.89 0.97 -1.29
C ILE A 58 7.69 0.42 0.12
N SER A 59 8.75 -0.08 0.76
CA SER A 59 8.67 -0.59 2.14
C SER A 59 8.27 0.51 3.12
N GLN A 60 8.73 1.74 2.92
CA GLN A 60 8.31 2.88 3.74
C GLN A 60 6.81 3.15 3.61
N GLU A 61 6.27 3.17 2.39
CA GLU A 61 4.83 3.34 2.16
C GLU A 61 4.01 2.21 2.79
N GLN A 62 4.47 0.96 2.64
CA GLN A 62 3.84 -0.20 3.26
C GLN A 62 3.83 -0.09 4.79
N ASN A 63 4.95 0.30 5.41
CA ASN A 63 5.05 0.47 6.86
C ASN A 63 4.16 1.61 7.37
N GLN A 64 4.06 2.72 6.63
CA GLN A 64 3.14 3.82 6.96
C GLN A 64 1.68 3.35 6.92
N PHE A 65 1.31 2.56 5.91
CA PHE A 65 -0.03 1.99 5.84
C PHE A 65 -0.30 1.05 7.01
N ILE A 66 0.60 0.11 7.30
CA ILE A 66 0.45 -0.84 8.41
C ILE A 66 0.30 -0.09 9.73
N GLY A 67 1.16 0.90 10.01
CA GLY A 67 1.06 1.74 11.22
C GLY A 67 -0.27 2.49 11.30
N ALA A 68 -0.76 3.04 10.19
CA ALA A 68 -2.06 3.72 10.16
C ALA A 68 -3.23 2.75 10.47
N ILE A 69 -3.13 1.48 10.06
CA ILE A 69 -4.12 0.46 10.40
C ILE A 69 -4.01 0.04 11.86
N GLU A 70 -2.80 -0.14 12.39
CA GLU A 70 -2.59 -0.41 13.82
C GLU A 70 -3.21 0.71 14.69
N ASP A 71 -3.04 1.98 14.32
CA ASP A 71 -3.70 3.10 14.99
C ASP A 71 -5.23 3.00 14.93
N ILE A 72 -5.80 2.58 13.79
CA ILE A 72 -7.25 2.36 13.66
C ILE A 72 -7.71 1.25 14.61
N LEU A 73 -6.93 0.18 14.78
CA LEU A 73 -7.26 -0.92 15.67
C LEU A 73 -7.36 -0.48 17.14
N THR A 74 -6.56 0.51 17.57
CA THR A 74 -6.58 1.02 18.95
C THR A 74 -7.76 1.94 19.25
N LYS A 75 -8.47 2.47 18.23
CA LYS A 75 -9.57 3.41 18.43
C LYS A 75 -10.75 2.77 19.15
N ASN A 76 -11.37 3.54 20.03
CA ASN A 76 -12.61 3.12 20.74
C ASN A 76 -13.85 3.42 19.88
N ILE A 77 -13.99 2.71 18.76
CA ILE A 77 -15.13 2.78 17.84
C ILE A 77 -15.59 1.36 17.49
N SER A 78 -16.77 1.23 16.88
CA SER A 78 -17.26 -0.08 16.43
C SER A 78 -16.32 -0.74 15.44
N VAL A 79 -16.25 -2.07 15.45
CA VAL A 79 -15.37 -2.82 14.53
C VAL A 79 -15.81 -2.62 13.08
N SER A 80 -17.09 -2.48 12.85
CA SER A 80 -17.65 -2.10 11.54
C SER A 80 -17.08 -0.77 11.04
N LYS A 81 -16.95 0.25 11.91
CA LYS A 81 -16.30 1.53 11.53
C LYS A 81 -14.80 1.38 11.30
N LYS A 82 -14.11 0.56 12.09
CA LYS A 82 -12.67 0.25 11.88
C LYS A 82 -12.47 -0.38 10.49
N LEU A 83 -13.33 -1.32 10.10
CA LEU A 83 -13.25 -1.97 8.79
C LEU A 83 -13.48 -1.00 7.62
N VAL A 84 -14.40 -0.06 7.76
CA VAL A 84 -14.61 1.02 6.77
C VAL A 84 -13.35 1.88 6.66
N GLN A 85 -12.80 2.36 7.78
CA GLN A 85 -11.57 3.17 7.79
C GLN A 85 -10.37 2.42 7.22
N TYR A 86 -10.27 1.10 7.47
CA TYR A 86 -9.27 0.24 6.85
C TYR A 86 -9.35 0.30 5.31
N VAL A 87 -10.55 0.13 4.75
CA VAL A 87 -10.74 0.15 3.30
C VAL A 87 -10.42 1.53 2.70
N GLU A 88 -10.82 2.61 3.36
CA GLU A 88 -10.49 3.98 2.95
C GLU A 88 -8.97 4.18 2.89
N LYS A 89 -8.25 3.82 3.95
CA LYS A 89 -6.79 3.90 4.00
C LYS A 89 -6.11 3.03 2.96
N ARG A 90 -6.67 1.86 2.68
CA ARG A 90 -6.16 0.97 1.65
C ARG A 90 -6.28 1.57 0.24
N VAL A 91 -7.35 2.31 -0.03
CA VAL A 91 -7.51 3.02 -1.32
C VAL A 91 -6.48 4.14 -1.43
N ASP A 92 -6.31 4.96 -0.39
CA ASP A 92 -5.31 6.03 -0.38
C ASP A 92 -3.89 5.47 -0.62
N PHE A 93 -3.53 4.41 0.09
CA PHE A 93 -2.25 3.72 -0.09
C PHE A 93 -2.04 3.23 -1.54
N PHE A 94 -3.06 2.68 -2.17
CA PHE A 94 -2.96 2.29 -3.58
C PHE A 94 -2.83 3.45 -4.53
N GLN A 95 -3.49 4.56 -4.26
CA GLN A 95 -3.33 5.79 -5.05
C GLN A 95 -1.89 6.29 -4.99
N ASP A 96 -1.27 6.28 -3.81
CA ASP A 96 0.12 6.66 -3.64
C ASP A 96 1.07 5.73 -4.39
N LEU A 97 0.85 4.41 -4.34
CA LEU A 97 1.61 3.45 -5.12
C LEU A 97 1.43 3.60 -6.63
N LEU A 98 0.22 3.95 -7.09
CA LEU A 98 -0.03 4.25 -8.52
C LEU A 98 0.76 5.48 -8.96
N ASN A 99 0.78 6.53 -8.14
CA ASN A 99 1.53 7.74 -8.41
C ASN A 99 3.04 7.48 -8.51
N LEU A 100 3.56 6.48 -7.79
CA LEU A 100 4.96 6.04 -7.91
C LEU A 100 5.28 5.34 -9.25
N GLY A 101 4.32 5.23 -10.16
CA GLY A 101 4.52 4.51 -11.44
C GLY A 101 4.78 3.01 -11.27
N THR A 102 4.63 2.50 -10.02
CA THR A 102 4.96 1.13 -9.63
C THR A 102 3.97 0.11 -10.14
N LEU A 103 2.78 0.56 -10.49
CA LEU A 103 1.67 -0.32 -10.85
C LEU A 103 1.27 -0.22 -12.33
N ASN A 104 2.16 0.32 -13.18
CA ASN A 104 2.02 0.11 -14.60
C ASN A 104 2.17 -1.40 -14.88
N VAL A 105 1.19 -1.99 -15.55
CA VAL A 105 1.15 -3.43 -15.86
C VAL A 105 2.46 -3.92 -16.49
N HIS A 106 3.11 -3.11 -17.31
CA HIS A 106 4.41 -3.43 -17.91
C HIS A 106 5.54 -3.45 -16.86
N SER A 107 5.62 -2.48 -15.97
CA SER A 107 6.65 -2.44 -14.91
C SER A 107 6.48 -3.60 -13.92
N TYR A 108 5.27 -4.07 -13.69
CA TYR A 108 5.00 -5.22 -12.82
C TYR A 108 5.63 -6.52 -13.37
N PHE A 109 5.66 -6.70 -14.68
CA PHE A 109 6.26 -7.90 -15.29
C PHE A 109 7.80 -7.81 -15.36
N ASP A 110 8.36 -6.62 -15.59
CA ASP A 110 9.81 -6.42 -15.72
C ASP A 110 10.55 -6.49 -14.38
N THR A 111 9.88 -6.15 -13.27
CA THR A 111 10.45 -6.12 -11.92
C THR A 111 9.86 -7.20 -11.00
N LYS A 112 9.33 -8.26 -11.57
CA LYS A 112 8.55 -9.33 -10.91
C LYS A 112 9.20 -9.92 -9.65
N SER A 113 10.53 -10.10 -9.64
CA SER A 113 11.24 -10.65 -8.47
C SER A 113 11.32 -9.67 -7.30
N ILE A 114 11.51 -8.37 -7.59
CA ILE A 114 11.58 -7.31 -6.57
C ILE A 114 10.23 -7.15 -5.87
N TYR A 115 9.17 -7.11 -6.66
CA TYR A 115 7.82 -6.92 -6.13
C TYR A 115 7.29 -8.13 -5.38
N LYS A 116 7.63 -9.35 -5.82
CA LYS A 116 7.08 -10.57 -5.22
C LYS A 116 7.34 -10.62 -3.72
N SER A 117 8.59 -10.52 -3.30
CA SER A 117 8.95 -10.62 -1.87
C SER A 117 8.38 -9.48 -1.02
N LEU A 118 8.37 -8.25 -1.54
CA LEU A 118 7.80 -7.09 -0.85
C LEU A 118 6.30 -7.26 -0.61
N PHE A 119 5.56 -7.70 -1.63
CA PHE A 119 4.11 -7.85 -1.53
C PHE A 119 3.69 -9.09 -0.76
N GLU A 120 4.46 -10.17 -0.76
CA GLU A 120 4.18 -11.36 0.06
C GLU A 120 4.30 -11.04 1.57
N ASN A 121 5.36 -10.33 1.97
CA ASN A 121 5.52 -9.90 3.36
C ASN A 121 4.42 -8.92 3.78
N PHE A 122 4.14 -7.93 2.95
CA PHE A 122 3.07 -6.96 3.18
C PHE A 122 1.70 -7.65 3.30
N HIS A 123 1.38 -8.57 2.40
CA HIS A 123 0.13 -9.33 2.46
C HIS A 123 0.00 -10.13 3.76
N THR A 124 1.09 -10.74 4.22
CA THR A 124 1.10 -11.49 5.49
C THR A 124 0.81 -10.58 6.69
N GLN A 125 1.38 -9.38 6.72
CA GLN A 125 1.10 -8.40 7.78
C GLN A 125 -0.36 -7.89 7.70
N GLU A 126 -0.81 -7.54 6.50
CA GLU A 126 -2.18 -7.09 6.25
C GLU A 126 -3.22 -8.13 6.66
N LEU A 127 -2.96 -9.42 6.39
CA LEU A 127 -3.82 -10.52 6.79
C LEU A 127 -3.95 -10.62 8.30
N LYS A 128 -2.85 -10.53 9.05
CA LYS A 128 -2.88 -10.55 10.53
C LYS A 128 -3.73 -9.42 11.11
N LEU A 129 -3.66 -8.21 10.52
CA LEU A 129 -4.48 -7.08 10.95
C LEU A 129 -5.97 -7.33 10.66
N MET A 130 -6.29 -7.88 9.49
CA MET A 130 -7.67 -8.23 9.14
C MET A 130 -8.22 -9.33 10.05
N GLU A 131 -7.44 -10.36 10.35
CA GLU A 131 -7.80 -11.42 11.30
C GLU A 131 -8.10 -10.84 12.69
N SER A 132 -7.27 -9.89 13.16
CA SER A 132 -7.51 -9.19 14.43
C SER A 132 -8.83 -8.42 14.45
N LEU A 133 -9.16 -7.71 13.35
CA LEU A 133 -10.43 -7.00 13.19
C LEU A 133 -11.62 -7.96 13.27
N ILE A 134 -11.59 -9.04 12.50
CA ILE A 134 -12.69 -10.02 12.48
C ILE A 134 -12.85 -10.70 13.85
N LYS A 135 -11.74 -11.06 14.49
CA LYS A 135 -11.73 -11.66 15.83
C LYS A 135 -12.33 -10.70 16.90
N GLU A 136 -11.95 -9.42 16.85
CA GLU A 136 -12.52 -8.39 17.73
C GLU A 136 -14.02 -8.26 17.51
N GLY A 137 -14.49 -8.22 16.25
CA GLY A 137 -15.91 -8.13 15.92
C GLY A 137 -16.72 -9.33 16.40
N LYS A 138 -16.21 -10.55 16.26
CA LYS A 138 -16.82 -11.76 16.82
C LYS A 138 -16.90 -11.67 18.36
N LYS A 139 -15.81 -11.23 19.02
CA LYS A 139 -15.74 -11.12 20.49
C LYS A 139 -16.71 -10.08 21.03
N LYS A 140 -16.88 -8.95 20.34
CA LYS A 140 -17.81 -7.88 20.73
C LYS A 140 -19.27 -8.15 20.34
N GLY A 141 -19.56 -9.23 19.62
CA GLY A 141 -20.89 -9.55 19.13
C GLY A 141 -21.36 -8.66 17.97
N GLU A 142 -20.47 -7.89 17.34
CA GLU A 142 -20.79 -7.11 16.15
C GLU A 142 -20.87 -7.99 14.90
N PHE A 143 -20.11 -9.09 14.87
CA PHE A 143 -20.07 -10.03 13.76
C PHE A 143 -20.55 -11.42 14.19
N LYS A 144 -21.14 -12.14 13.24
CA LYS A 144 -21.63 -13.51 13.45
C LYS A 144 -20.52 -14.41 13.96
N LYS A 145 -20.77 -15.14 15.06
CA LYS A 145 -19.80 -16.05 15.68
C LYS A 145 -19.34 -17.17 14.74
N TYR A 146 -20.23 -17.61 13.85
CA TYR A 146 -19.98 -18.67 12.87
C TYR A 146 -19.34 -18.17 11.56
N LEU A 147 -18.96 -16.89 11.48
CA LEU A 147 -18.24 -16.37 10.33
C LEU A 147 -16.97 -17.20 10.10
N SER A 148 -16.79 -17.69 8.87
CA SER A 148 -15.64 -18.54 8.49
C SER A 148 -14.31 -17.91 8.85
N ASP A 149 -13.36 -18.71 9.31
CA ASP A 149 -11.99 -18.27 9.57
C ASP A 149 -11.23 -17.87 8.28
N GLY A 150 -11.72 -18.29 7.11
CA GLY A 150 -11.24 -17.84 5.80
C GLY A 150 -11.76 -16.46 5.37
N ALA A 151 -12.70 -15.84 6.11
CA ALA A 151 -13.28 -14.56 5.74
C ALA A 151 -12.25 -13.42 5.62
N PRO A 152 -11.26 -13.25 6.52
CA PRO A 152 -10.20 -12.25 6.37
C PRO A 152 -9.45 -12.37 5.05
N GLN A 153 -9.01 -13.57 4.71
CA GLN A 153 -8.30 -13.86 3.47
C GLN A 153 -9.16 -13.55 2.23
N LEU A 154 -10.44 -13.96 2.26
CA LEU A 154 -11.37 -13.72 1.15
C LEU A 154 -11.62 -12.22 0.93
N ILE A 155 -11.81 -11.44 2.01
CA ILE A 155 -11.97 -9.99 1.95
C ILE A 155 -10.75 -9.37 1.26
N LEU A 156 -9.54 -9.73 1.69
CA LEU A 156 -8.30 -9.21 1.08
C LEU A 156 -8.17 -9.58 -0.39
N HIS A 157 -8.49 -10.83 -0.77
CA HIS A 157 -8.46 -11.26 -2.17
C HIS A 157 -9.41 -10.47 -3.06
N ILE A 158 -10.64 -10.17 -2.56
CA ILE A 158 -11.60 -9.38 -3.34
C ILE A 158 -11.12 -7.93 -3.48
N LEU A 159 -10.63 -7.30 -2.39
CA LEU A 159 -10.06 -5.95 -2.45
C LEU A 159 -8.86 -5.89 -3.40
N GLN A 160 -8.04 -6.93 -3.45
CA GLN A 160 -6.91 -7.04 -4.36
C GLN A 160 -7.36 -7.21 -5.81
N GLY A 161 -8.39 -8.04 -6.06
CA GLY A 161 -8.99 -8.26 -7.38
C GLY A 161 -9.61 -6.99 -7.95
N LEU A 162 -10.35 -6.22 -7.15
CA LEU A 162 -10.90 -4.92 -7.55
C LEU A 162 -9.79 -3.96 -7.99
N ARG A 163 -8.69 -3.90 -7.24
CA ARG A 163 -7.51 -3.11 -7.62
C ARG A 163 -6.96 -3.52 -8.97
N VAL A 164 -6.70 -4.82 -9.19
CA VAL A 164 -6.11 -5.34 -10.43
C VAL A 164 -6.99 -5.00 -11.63
N ARG A 165 -8.32 -5.14 -11.50
CA ARG A 165 -9.26 -4.78 -12.55
C ARG A 165 -9.12 -3.32 -12.98
N ILE A 166 -9.02 -2.41 -12.01
CA ILE A 166 -8.91 -0.98 -12.30
C ILE A 166 -7.56 -0.67 -12.96
N LEU A 167 -6.47 -1.27 -12.48
CA LEU A 167 -5.15 -1.14 -13.08
C LEU A 167 -5.11 -1.58 -14.54
N THR A 168 -5.79 -2.69 -14.88
CA THR A 168 -5.86 -3.18 -16.26
C THR A 168 -6.67 -2.26 -17.18
N GLN A 169 -7.63 -1.52 -16.62
CA GLN A 169 -8.41 -0.52 -17.38
C GLN A 169 -7.63 0.78 -17.63
N LEU A 170 -6.68 1.13 -16.76
CA LEU A 170 -5.89 2.37 -16.87
C LEU A 170 -4.98 2.39 -18.10
N LYS A 171 -4.57 1.26 -18.71
CA LYS A 171 -3.75 1.17 -19.93
C LYS A 171 -2.73 2.30 -20.10
N GLY A 172 -1.94 2.60 -19.05
CA GLY A 172 -0.91 3.65 -19.07
C GLY A 172 -1.38 5.08 -18.79
N ARG A 173 -2.64 5.31 -18.41
CA ARG A 173 -3.16 6.60 -17.94
C ARG A 173 -3.15 6.65 -16.41
N SER A 174 -1.97 6.80 -15.83
CA SER A 174 -1.74 6.67 -14.38
C SER A 174 -2.41 7.74 -13.49
N ASN A 175 -2.92 8.84 -14.05
CA ASN A 175 -3.42 9.98 -13.28
C ASN A 175 -4.87 10.39 -13.58
N ASP A 176 -5.71 9.49 -14.09
CA ASP A 176 -7.12 9.84 -14.30
C ASP A 176 -7.89 9.67 -12.97
N SER A 177 -8.21 10.79 -12.33
CA SER A 177 -8.94 10.85 -11.04
C SER A 177 -10.26 10.05 -11.07
N LYS A 178 -10.90 9.92 -12.24
CA LYS A 178 -12.15 9.15 -12.41
C LYS A 178 -12.00 7.69 -12.00
N TYR A 179 -10.83 7.08 -12.25
CA TYR A 179 -10.60 5.67 -11.89
C TYR A 179 -10.36 5.48 -10.40
N VAL A 180 -9.70 6.43 -9.76
CA VAL A 180 -9.52 6.41 -8.30
C VAL A 180 -10.87 6.58 -7.62
N ASP A 181 -11.71 7.51 -8.10
CA ASP A 181 -13.06 7.71 -7.60
C ASP A 181 -13.95 6.47 -7.83
N GLN A 182 -13.80 5.82 -8.97
CA GLN A 182 -14.48 4.55 -9.26
C GLN A 182 -14.05 3.47 -8.27
N LEU A 183 -12.74 3.31 -8.00
CA LEU A 183 -12.21 2.37 -7.04
C LEU A 183 -12.75 2.64 -5.63
N LYS A 184 -12.75 3.91 -5.20
CA LYS A 184 -13.32 4.31 -3.90
C LYS A 184 -14.79 3.90 -3.79
N LYS A 185 -15.58 4.14 -4.83
CA LYS A 185 -17.00 3.77 -4.86
C LYS A 185 -17.20 2.26 -4.80
N GLU A 186 -16.48 1.49 -5.62
CA GLU A 186 -16.60 0.02 -5.67
C GLU A 186 -16.16 -0.63 -4.35
N MET A 187 -15.02 -0.19 -3.78
CA MET A 187 -14.56 -0.70 -2.49
C MET A 187 -15.50 -0.32 -1.34
N SER A 188 -16.04 0.90 -1.35
CA SER A 188 -17.02 1.33 -0.34
C SER A 188 -18.34 0.56 -0.45
N LEU A 189 -18.81 0.26 -1.67
CA LEU A 189 -19.97 -0.58 -1.88
C LEU A 189 -19.71 -2.00 -1.39
N PHE A 190 -18.57 -2.57 -1.78
CA PHE A 190 -18.18 -3.92 -1.37
C PHE A 190 -18.17 -4.06 0.15
N ILE A 191 -17.54 -3.12 0.88
CA ILE A 191 -17.45 -3.22 2.35
C ILE A 191 -18.83 -3.08 3.01
N LYS A 192 -19.74 -2.26 2.45
CA LYS A 192 -21.12 -2.17 2.93
C LYS A 192 -21.84 -3.51 2.79
N LEU A 193 -21.78 -4.13 1.61
CA LEU A 193 -22.39 -5.44 1.36
C LEU A 193 -21.81 -6.53 2.29
N ILE A 194 -20.49 -6.53 2.50
CA ILE A 194 -19.86 -7.46 3.44
C ILE A 194 -20.39 -7.22 4.85
N LEU A 195 -20.43 -5.97 5.32
CA LEU A 195 -20.92 -5.65 6.66
C LEU A 195 -22.39 -6.08 6.86
N GLU A 196 -23.26 -5.91 5.87
CA GLU A 196 -24.64 -6.40 5.92
C GLU A 196 -24.69 -7.93 6.03
N GLY A 197 -23.79 -8.64 5.34
CA GLY A 197 -23.72 -10.10 5.39
C GLY A 197 -23.13 -10.69 6.67
N ILE A 198 -22.19 -10.00 7.31
CA ILE A 198 -21.43 -10.54 8.48
C ILE A 198 -21.89 -10.00 9.84
N LYS A 199 -22.66 -8.93 9.90
CA LYS A 199 -23.25 -8.42 11.15
C LYS A 199 -24.10 -9.48 11.84
N ALA A 200 -24.01 -9.48 13.17
CA ALA A 200 -24.81 -10.36 14.03
C ALA A 200 -26.27 -9.92 14.08
#